data_ae10f7382b4fe9e046b61fe9e2d8bc0f
#
_entry.id   ae10f7382b4fe9e046b61fe9e2d8bc0f
#
_cell.length_a   1.000
_cell.length_b   1.000
_cell.length_c   1.000
_cell.angle_alpha   90.00
_cell.angle_beta   90.00
_cell.angle_gamma   90.00
#
_symmetry.space_group_name_H-M   'P 1'
#
loop_
_entity.id
_entity.type
_entity.pdbx_description
1 polymer ?
#
loop_
_entity_poly.entity_id
_entity_poly.type
_entity_poly.pdbx_seq_one_letter_code
_entity_poly.pdbx_strand_id
1 'polypeptide(L)'
;GDDFLSKPYNRIILQAKIKSFNRMRELHSTMLTQRDQIVQYNNRLLQEQTVAKHVFDNVAHSGCLNANNVRYFLSSLAVFNGDVLVAAQRPSGSMMVLLGDFTGHGLPAAIGAMPLASTFYGMVPKGFSMTDILREINGKLKNILPVGIFCCAVGMGINFRKRKIKIWN
;
A
#
# COMPACT_ATOMS: atom_id res chain seq x y z
N GLY A 1 43.16 -14.23 3.18
CA GLY A 1 44.35 -15.14 3.11
C GLY A 1 45.36 -14.60 2.13
N ASP A 2 46.52 -14.32 2.63
CA ASP A 2 47.62 -13.76 1.85
C ASP A 2 48.14 -14.79 0.89
N ASP A 3 48.32 -14.39 -0.37
CA ASP A 3 48.80 -15.29 -1.43
C ASP A 3 50.34 -15.32 -1.41
N PHE A 4 50.95 -16.51 -1.40
CA PHE A 4 52.38 -16.67 -1.29
C PHE A 4 53.04 -16.86 -2.67
N LEU A 5 54.17 -16.21 -2.85
CA LEU A 5 55.04 -16.39 -4.01
C LEU A 5 56.37 -17.02 -3.57
N SER A 6 56.66 -18.21 -4.06
CA SER A 6 57.95 -18.90 -3.81
C SER A 6 59.01 -18.40 -4.79
N LYS A 7 60.29 -18.31 -4.32
CA LYS A 7 61.44 -18.03 -5.18
C LYS A 7 61.94 -19.32 -5.82
N PRO A 8 62.40 -19.29 -7.09
CA PRO A 8 62.48 -18.18 -8.03
C PRO A 8 61.10 -17.82 -8.60
N TYR A 9 60.84 -16.49 -8.82
CA TYR A 9 59.54 -16.00 -9.28
C TYR A 9 59.35 -16.31 -10.77
N ASN A 10 58.23 -16.99 -11.08
CA ASN A 10 57.81 -17.13 -12.46
C ASN A 10 57.04 -15.85 -12.90
N ARG A 11 57.63 -15.17 -13.88
CA ARG A 11 57.09 -13.88 -14.41
C ARG A 11 55.62 -14.03 -14.90
N ILE A 12 55.30 -15.17 -15.53
CA ILE A 12 53.97 -15.41 -16.09
C ILE A 12 52.96 -15.55 -14.96
N ILE A 13 53.29 -16.30 -13.91
CA ILE A 13 52.41 -16.48 -12.73
C ILE A 13 52.21 -15.15 -12.01
N LEU A 14 53.27 -14.37 -11.83
CA LEU A 14 53.18 -13.06 -11.19
C LEU A 14 52.23 -12.10 -11.97
N GLN A 15 52.42 -12.04 -13.29
CA GLN A 15 51.56 -11.22 -14.15
C GLN A 15 50.11 -11.69 -14.10
N ALA A 16 49.84 -12.99 -14.12
CA ALA A 16 48.47 -13.53 -14.00
C ALA A 16 47.83 -13.17 -12.67
N LYS A 17 48.55 -13.27 -11.55
CA LYS A 17 48.10 -12.89 -10.22
C LYS A 17 47.79 -11.40 -10.14
N ILE A 18 48.70 -10.53 -10.59
CA ILE A 18 48.46 -9.07 -10.62
C ILE A 18 47.19 -8.72 -11.43
N LYS A 19 47.05 -9.34 -12.60
CA LYS A 19 45.87 -9.14 -13.45
C LYS A 19 44.59 -9.61 -12.74
N SER A 20 44.64 -10.73 -12.06
CA SER A 20 43.49 -11.24 -11.27
C SER A 20 43.15 -10.33 -10.11
N PHE A 21 44.14 -9.86 -9.35
CA PHE A 21 43.92 -8.90 -8.26
C PHE A 21 43.33 -7.59 -8.74
N ASN A 22 43.84 -7.01 -9.84
CA ASN A 22 43.31 -5.77 -10.41
C ASN A 22 41.86 -5.97 -10.84
N ARG A 23 41.56 -7.07 -11.53
CA ARG A 23 40.17 -7.38 -11.93
C ARG A 23 39.25 -7.56 -10.72
N MET A 24 39.71 -8.24 -9.67
CA MET A 24 38.94 -8.40 -8.43
C MET A 24 38.67 -7.05 -7.77
N ARG A 25 39.66 -6.17 -7.71
CA ARG A 25 39.55 -4.81 -7.16
C ARG A 25 38.57 -3.95 -7.95
N GLU A 26 38.62 -4.02 -9.29
CA GLU A 26 37.67 -3.32 -10.17
C GLU A 26 36.25 -3.82 -9.98
N LEU A 27 36.05 -5.14 -9.94
CA LEU A 27 34.73 -5.75 -9.69
C LEU A 27 34.19 -5.37 -8.32
N HIS A 28 35.03 -5.40 -7.29
CA HIS A 28 34.64 -4.99 -5.94
C HIS A 28 34.24 -3.52 -5.88
N SER A 29 35.02 -2.63 -6.50
CA SER A 29 34.69 -1.19 -6.60
C SER A 29 33.36 -0.98 -7.33
N THR A 30 33.16 -1.65 -8.46
CA THR A 30 31.89 -1.58 -9.22
C THR A 30 30.71 -2.06 -8.39
N MET A 31 30.88 -3.17 -7.66
CA MET A 31 29.84 -3.73 -6.79
C MET A 31 29.46 -2.78 -5.65
N LEU A 32 30.42 -2.11 -5.04
CA LEU A 32 30.16 -1.10 -4.01
C LEU A 32 29.38 0.09 -4.59
N THR A 33 29.77 0.59 -5.75
CA THR A 33 29.07 1.69 -6.43
C THR A 33 27.64 1.31 -6.79
N GLN A 34 27.42 0.12 -7.33
CA GLN A 34 26.07 -0.38 -7.65
C GLN A 34 25.21 -0.56 -6.40
N ARG A 35 25.78 -1.11 -5.32
CA ARG A 35 25.11 -1.23 -4.04
C ARG A 35 24.63 0.15 -3.54
N ASP A 36 25.51 1.12 -3.55
CA ASP A 36 25.18 2.47 -3.06
C ASP A 36 24.10 3.14 -3.93
N GLN A 37 24.13 2.94 -5.25
CA GLN A 37 23.07 3.39 -6.15
C GLN A 37 21.72 2.73 -5.84
N ILE A 38 21.70 1.42 -5.60
CA ILE A 38 20.49 0.68 -5.24
C ILE A 38 19.92 1.19 -3.91
N VAL A 39 20.78 1.42 -2.91
CA VAL A 39 20.35 1.96 -1.61
C VAL A 39 19.73 3.36 -1.76
N GLN A 40 20.36 4.24 -2.54
CA GLN A 40 19.84 5.58 -2.80
C GLN A 40 18.49 5.52 -3.53
N TYR A 41 18.38 4.66 -4.56
CA TYR A 41 17.14 4.48 -5.30
C TYR A 41 16.01 3.95 -4.42
N ASN A 42 16.29 2.95 -3.59
CA ASN A 42 15.31 2.38 -2.66
C ASN A 42 14.85 3.40 -1.62
N ASN A 43 15.77 4.22 -1.08
CA ASN A 43 15.42 5.27 -0.14
C ASN A 43 14.50 6.32 -0.78
N ARG A 44 14.77 6.70 -2.03
CA ARG A 44 13.91 7.62 -2.78
C ARG A 44 12.52 7.04 -3.01
N LEU A 45 12.44 5.80 -3.47
CA LEU A 45 11.15 5.11 -3.64
C LEU A 45 10.35 5.05 -2.34
N LEU A 46 11.01 4.75 -1.22
CA LEU A 46 10.36 4.71 0.09
C LEU A 46 9.81 6.07 0.50
N GLN A 47 10.55 7.16 0.24
CA GLN A 47 10.08 8.52 0.49
C GLN A 47 8.84 8.86 -0.36
N GLU A 48 8.87 8.55 -1.66
CA GLU A 48 7.74 8.77 -2.57
C GLU A 48 6.50 7.98 -2.11
N GLN A 49 6.67 6.71 -1.71
CA GLN A 49 5.59 5.89 -1.16
C GLN A 49 5.04 6.43 0.17
N THR A 50 5.91 6.97 1.03
CA THR A 50 5.50 7.54 2.32
C THR A 50 4.61 8.78 2.13
N VAL A 51 4.98 9.66 1.19
CA VAL A 51 4.16 10.82 0.84
C VAL A 51 2.80 10.39 0.28
N ALA A 52 2.80 9.45 -0.66
CA ALA A 52 1.57 8.91 -1.24
C ALA A 52 0.66 8.26 -0.17
N LYS A 53 1.26 7.53 0.79
CA LYS A 53 0.54 6.95 1.93
C LYS A 53 -0.11 8.02 2.80
N HIS A 54 0.58 9.10 3.10
CA HIS A 54 0.02 10.17 3.90
C HIS A 54 -1.22 10.81 3.24
N VAL A 55 -1.16 11.05 1.93
CA VAL A 55 -2.32 11.54 1.17
C VAL A 55 -3.46 10.52 1.20
N PHE A 56 -3.16 9.26 1.01
CA PHE A 56 -4.13 8.17 1.06
C PHE A 56 -4.82 8.09 2.43
N ASP A 57 -4.05 8.08 3.53
CA ASP A 57 -4.56 7.99 4.88
C ASP A 57 -5.51 9.17 5.21
N ASN A 58 -5.20 10.37 4.75
CA ASN A 58 -6.06 11.54 4.91
C ASN A 58 -7.42 11.40 4.20
N VAL A 59 -7.47 10.74 3.06
CA VAL A 59 -8.71 10.49 2.32
C VAL A 59 -9.46 9.29 2.87
N ALA A 60 -8.76 8.18 3.09
CA ALA A 60 -9.37 6.90 3.49
C ALA A 60 -9.88 6.93 4.94
N HIS A 61 -9.27 7.71 5.83
CA HIS A 61 -9.59 7.72 7.26
C HIS A 61 -10.24 9.03 7.75
N SER A 62 -10.83 9.82 6.85
CA SER A 62 -11.42 11.12 7.18
C SER A 62 -12.75 11.10 7.94
N GLY A 63 -13.29 9.93 8.28
CA GLY A 63 -14.64 9.76 8.82
C GLY A 63 -14.72 9.48 10.32
N CYS A 64 -15.80 8.80 10.74
CA CYS A 64 -16.15 8.56 12.15
C CYS A 64 -15.43 7.32 12.77
N LEU A 65 -14.33 6.86 12.23
CA LEU A 65 -13.60 5.69 12.76
C LEU A 65 -13.10 5.89 14.18
N ASN A 66 -12.82 7.14 14.58
CA ASN A 66 -12.38 7.49 15.93
C ASN A 66 -13.53 7.71 16.94
N ALA A 67 -14.78 7.40 16.56
CA ALA A 67 -15.91 7.53 17.48
C ALA A 67 -15.78 6.54 18.65
N ASN A 68 -16.21 6.95 19.86
CA ASN A 68 -16.07 6.14 21.10
C ASN A 68 -16.74 4.77 21.04
N ASN A 69 -17.70 4.59 20.14
CA ASN A 69 -18.47 3.37 19.94
C ASN A 69 -17.94 2.49 18.79
N VAL A 70 -16.82 2.86 18.19
CA VAL A 70 -16.14 2.08 17.14
C VAL A 70 -14.79 1.61 17.66
N ARG A 71 -14.53 0.32 17.46
CA ARG A 71 -13.21 -0.28 17.68
C ARG A 71 -12.85 -1.04 16.42
N TYR A 72 -11.68 -0.78 15.87
CA TYR A 72 -11.19 -1.48 14.70
C TYR A 72 -9.70 -1.76 14.82
N PHE A 73 -9.26 -2.73 14.06
CA PHE A 73 -7.84 -3.07 13.92
C PHE A 73 -7.56 -3.29 12.44
N LEU A 74 -6.56 -2.59 11.92
CA LEU A 74 -6.03 -2.77 10.56
C LEU A 74 -4.56 -3.10 10.67
N SER A 75 -4.14 -4.22 10.08
CA SER A 75 -2.75 -4.65 10.03
C SER A 75 -2.25 -4.55 8.59
N SER A 76 -1.23 -3.76 8.37
CA SER A 76 -0.65 -3.57 7.02
C SER A 76 0.51 -4.52 6.80
N LEU A 77 0.45 -5.31 5.72
CA LEU A 77 1.56 -6.15 5.27
C LEU A 77 2.60 -5.35 4.46
N ALA A 78 2.23 -4.19 3.93
CA ALA A 78 3.04 -3.32 3.09
C ALA A 78 2.77 -1.85 3.42
N VAL A 79 3.45 -0.92 2.74
CA VAL A 79 3.21 0.52 2.87
C VAL A 79 1.75 0.88 2.58
N PHE A 80 1.14 0.21 1.61
CA PHE A 80 -0.28 0.31 1.30
C PHE A 80 -0.97 -1.03 1.50
N ASN A 81 -2.15 -0.99 2.11
CA ASN A 81 -3.02 -2.14 2.30
C ASN A 81 -4.04 -2.26 1.15
N GLY A 82 -4.47 -3.50 0.85
CA GLY A 82 -5.66 -3.75 0.04
C GLY A 82 -6.95 -3.50 0.80
N ASP A 83 -6.90 -3.61 2.14
CA ASP A 83 -8.05 -3.38 3.00
C ASP A 83 -8.34 -1.91 3.20
N VAL A 84 -9.61 -1.54 3.10
CA VAL A 84 -10.12 -0.21 3.39
C VAL A 84 -11.32 -0.29 4.33
N LEU A 85 -11.29 0.50 5.39
CA LEU A 85 -12.40 0.65 6.32
C LEU A 85 -12.82 2.11 6.37
N VAL A 86 -14.08 2.39 6.06
CA VAL A 86 -14.65 3.73 6.11
C VAL A 86 -15.91 3.75 6.96
N ALA A 87 -16.11 4.82 7.72
CA ALA A 87 -17.31 5.01 8.55
C ALA A 87 -17.77 6.46 8.52
N ALA A 88 -19.05 6.68 8.33
CA ALA A 88 -19.64 8.01 8.33
C ALA A 88 -21.04 8.02 8.92
N GLN A 89 -21.43 9.16 9.47
CA GLN A 89 -22.76 9.36 10.07
C GLN A 89 -23.74 9.95 9.05
N ARG A 90 -24.93 9.40 9.01
CA ARG A 90 -26.05 9.94 8.23
C ARG A 90 -26.73 11.11 8.96
N PRO A 91 -27.46 11.98 8.24
CA PRO A 91 -28.27 13.05 8.88
C PRO A 91 -29.28 12.51 9.93
N SER A 92 -29.72 11.26 9.77
CA SER A 92 -30.61 10.57 10.73
C SER A 92 -29.94 10.16 12.05
N GLY A 93 -28.63 10.39 12.20
CA GLY A 93 -27.83 9.93 13.35
C GLY A 93 -27.45 8.45 13.31
N SER A 94 -27.85 7.70 12.28
CA SER A 94 -27.35 6.33 12.06
C SER A 94 -25.96 6.37 11.45
N MET A 95 -25.12 5.37 11.76
CA MET A 95 -23.78 5.21 11.22
C MET A 95 -23.81 4.22 10.04
N MET A 96 -23.05 4.52 9.02
CA MET A 96 -22.72 3.58 7.96
C MET A 96 -21.23 3.25 8.02
N VAL A 97 -20.93 1.97 7.81
CA VAL A 97 -19.58 1.44 7.78
C VAL A 97 -19.44 0.60 6.51
N LEU A 98 -18.32 0.70 5.83
CA LEU A 98 -17.98 -0.12 4.68
C LEU A 98 -16.57 -0.66 4.88
N LEU A 99 -16.45 -1.97 4.83
CA LEU A 99 -15.18 -2.70 4.77
C LEU A 99 -15.00 -3.20 3.33
N GLY A 100 -13.89 -2.87 2.71
CA GLY A 100 -13.52 -3.34 1.38
C GLY A 100 -12.15 -4.00 1.42
N ASP A 101 -12.00 -5.04 0.60
CA ASP A 101 -10.75 -5.78 0.39
C ASP A 101 -10.46 -5.82 -1.11
N PHE A 102 -9.41 -5.12 -1.52
CA PHE A 102 -8.95 -5.08 -2.91
C PHE A 102 -8.00 -6.22 -3.19
N THR A 103 -8.14 -6.84 -4.37
CA THR A 103 -7.25 -7.88 -4.85
C THR A 103 -5.80 -7.40 -4.84
N GLY A 104 -4.93 -8.13 -4.13
CA GLY A 104 -3.49 -7.83 -4.03
C GLY A 104 -3.17 -6.82 -2.93
N HIS A 105 -1.96 -6.26 -2.99
CA HIS A 105 -1.45 -5.30 -2.01
C HIS A 105 -0.62 -4.21 -2.68
N GLY A 106 -0.27 -3.19 -1.91
CA GLY A 106 0.56 -2.09 -2.40
C GLY A 106 -0.24 -1.02 -3.15
N LEU A 107 0.46 -0.22 -3.94
CA LEU A 107 -0.09 0.97 -4.59
C LEU A 107 -1.31 0.69 -5.51
N PRO A 108 -1.35 -0.40 -6.31
CA PRO A 108 -2.53 -0.68 -7.15
C PRO A 108 -3.82 -0.86 -6.35
N ALA A 109 -3.77 -1.55 -5.21
CA ALA A 109 -4.91 -1.72 -4.33
C ALA A 109 -5.34 -0.38 -3.68
N ALA A 110 -4.39 0.44 -3.25
CA ALA A 110 -4.65 1.75 -2.68
C ALA A 110 -5.34 2.73 -3.67
N ILE A 111 -4.99 2.67 -4.96
CA ILE A 111 -5.64 3.49 -6.00
C ILE A 111 -7.15 3.25 -6.04
N GLY A 112 -7.59 2.00 -5.88
CA GLY A 112 -9.02 1.65 -5.81
C GLY A 112 -9.71 2.14 -4.55
N ALA A 113 -9.02 2.17 -3.42
CA ALA A 113 -9.59 2.58 -2.15
C ALA A 113 -9.93 4.10 -2.09
N MET A 114 -9.20 4.95 -2.81
CA MET A 114 -9.48 6.40 -2.84
C MET A 114 -10.86 6.74 -3.42
N PRO A 115 -11.25 6.27 -4.62
CA PRO A 115 -12.59 6.54 -5.16
C PRO A 115 -13.70 5.89 -4.34
N LEU A 116 -13.44 4.73 -3.70
CA LEU A 116 -14.36 4.11 -2.76
C LEU A 116 -14.62 5.03 -1.57
N ALA A 117 -13.57 5.46 -0.87
CA ALA A 117 -13.67 6.33 0.30
C ALA A 117 -14.31 7.68 -0.05
N SER A 118 -13.86 8.33 -1.11
CA SER A 118 -14.40 9.61 -1.58
C SER A 118 -15.89 9.53 -1.90
N THR A 119 -16.34 8.46 -2.57
CA THR A 119 -17.74 8.24 -2.88
C THR A 119 -18.55 8.00 -1.62
N PHE A 120 -18.07 7.15 -0.73
CA PHE A 120 -18.72 6.85 0.53
C PHE A 120 -18.91 8.11 1.39
N TYR A 121 -17.84 8.87 1.62
CA TYR A 121 -17.88 10.09 2.42
C TYR A 121 -18.68 11.22 1.75
N GLY A 122 -18.75 11.26 0.42
CA GLY A 122 -19.56 12.21 -0.33
C GLY A 122 -21.06 11.91 -0.31
N MET A 123 -21.46 10.63 -0.18
CA MET A 123 -22.86 10.22 -0.28
C MET A 123 -23.54 9.95 1.08
N VAL A 124 -22.83 9.39 2.06
CA VAL A 124 -23.43 9.06 3.37
C VAL A 124 -24.00 10.30 4.09
N PRO A 125 -23.30 11.45 4.18
CA PRO A 125 -23.83 12.65 4.81
C PRO A 125 -25.03 13.26 4.07
N LYS A 126 -25.19 12.95 2.78
CA LYS A 126 -26.35 13.36 1.98
C LYS A 126 -27.57 12.44 2.15
N GLY A 127 -27.45 11.37 2.92
CA GLY A 127 -28.55 10.48 3.26
C GLY A 127 -28.83 9.36 2.25
N PHE A 128 -27.95 9.12 1.27
CA PHE A 128 -28.12 8.04 0.29
C PHE A 128 -28.18 6.66 0.98
N SER A 129 -28.87 5.71 0.33
CA SER A 129 -28.92 4.33 0.81
C SER A 129 -27.60 3.62 0.58
N MET A 130 -27.28 2.58 1.39
CA MET A 130 -26.07 1.77 1.15
C MET A 130 -26.07 1.12 -0.24
N THR A 131 -27.24 0.71 -0.72
CA THR A 131 -27.41 0.12 -2.06
C THR A 131 -27.00 1.11 -3.16
N ASP A 132 -27.39 2.38 -3.04
CA ASP A 132 -27.02 3.39 -4.03
C ASP A 132 -25.54 3.74 -3.96
N ILE A 133 -24.99 3.80 -2.74
CA ILE A 133 -23.55 4.03 -2.51
C ILE A 133 -22.72 2.90 -3.12
N LEU A 134 -23.09 1.65 -2.86
CA LEU A 134 -22.38 0.49 -3.43
C LEU A 134 -22.48 0.44 -4.96
N ARG A 135 -23.64 0.80 -5.53
CA ARG A 135 -23.82 0.89 -6.98
C ARG A 135 -22.92 1.95 -7.60
N GLU A 136 -22.85 3.13 -6.99
CA GLU A 136 -21.98 4.22 -7.45
C GLU A 136 -20.49 3.86 -7.33
N ILE A 137 -20.09 3.27 -6.20
CA ILE A 137 -18.72 2.76 -6.01
C ILE A 137 -18.37 1.73 -7.08
N ASN A 138 -19.23 0.74 -7.30
CA ASN A 138 -19.01 -0.31 -8.29
C ASN A 138 -18.87 0.28 -9.71
N GLY A 139 -19.71 1.25 -10.07
CA GLY A 139 -19.64 1.93 -11.36
C GLY A 139 -18.30 2.65 -11.55
N LYS A 140 -17.83 3.36 -10.54
CA LYS A 140 -16.53 4.06 -10.57
C LYS A 140 -15.36 3.09 -10.63
N LEU A 141 -15.35 2.07 -9.77
CA LEU A 141 -14.26 1.08 -9.72
C LEU A 141 -14.14 0.31 -11.03
N LYS A 142 -15.26 -0.07 -11.66
CA LYS A 142 -15.27 -0.74 -12.97
C LYS A 142 -14.57 0.07 -14.06
N ASN A 143 -14.62 1.40 -13.99
CA ASN A 143 -13.99 2.28 -14.97
C ASN A 143 -12.52 2.59 -14.67
N ILE A 144 -12.09 2.44 -13.41
CA ILE A 144 -10.77 2.85 -12.95
C ILE A 144 -9.83 1.65 -12.79
N LEU A 145 -10.34 0.52 -12.29
CA LEU A 145 -9.52 -0.62 -11.98
C LEU A 145 -9.10 -1.40 -13.24
N PRO A 146 -7.85 -1.83 -13.33
CA PRO A 146 -7.40 -2.75 -14.37
C PRO A 146 -8.16 -4.09 -14.31
N VAL A 147 -8.20 -4.78 -15.43
CA VAL A 147 -8.77 -6.15 -15.50
C VAL A 147 -8.06 -7.07 -14.50
N GLY A 148 -8.85 -7.80 -13.71
CA GLY A 148 -8.35 -8.72 -12.68
C GLY A 148 -8.18 -8.09 -11.30
N ILE A 149 -8.34 -6.78 -11.14
CA ILE A 149 -8.40 -6.11 -9.83
C ILE A 149 -9.86 -5.83 -9.49
N PHE A 150 -10.30 -6.30 -8.33
CA PHE A 150 -11.65 -6.08 -7.82
C PHE A 150 -11.62 -5.85 -6.30
N CYS A 151 -12.74 -5.43 -5.75
CA CYS A 151 -12.93 -5.20 -4.32
C CYS A 151 -14.09 -6.07 -3.83
N CYS A 152 -13.82 -6.94 -2.87
CA CYS A 152 -14.86 -7.55 -2.05
C CYS A 152 -15.27 -6.54 -0.97
N ALA A 153 -16.58 -6.36 -0.73
CA ALA A 153 -17.01 -5.35 0.21
C ALA A 153 -18.19 -5.79 1.06
N VAL A 154 -18.17 -5.42 2.34
CA VAL A 154 -19.28 -5.58 3.28
C VAL A 154 -19.70 -4.22 3.80
N GLY A 155 -20.96 -3.86 3.57
CA GLY A 155 -21.57 -2.66 4.08
C GLY A 155 -22.40 -2.92 5.34
N MET A 156 -22.35 -2.00 6.32
CA MET A 156 -23.17 -2.07 7.54
C MET A 156 -23.85 -0.73 7.79
N GLY A 157 -25.13 -0.80 8.14
CA GLY A 157 -25.91 0.35 8.63
C GLY A 157 -26.33 0.12 10.08
N ILE A 158 -25.87 0.97 11.00
CA ILE A 158 -26.07 0.83 12.43
C ILE A 158 -27.02 1.94 12.91
N ASN A 159 -28.18 1.55 13.42
CA ASN A 159 -29.12 2.49 14.05
C ASN A 159 -29.08 2.31 15.56
N PHE A 160 -28.36 3.19 16.24
CA PHE A 160 -28.17 3.12 17.70
C PHE A 160 -29.48 3.32 18.47
N ARG A 161 -30.37 4.18 18.00
CA ARG A 161 -31.66 4.43 18.67
C ARG A 161 -32.58 3.22 18.63
N LYS A 162 -32.62 2.54 17.46
CA LYS A 162 -33.45 1.35 17.26
C LYS A 162 -32.73 0.05 17.63
N ARG A 163 -31.45 0.12 17.98
CA ARG A 163 -30.58 -1.06 18.25
C ARG A 163 -30.64 -2.09 17.13
N LYS A 164 -30.62 -1.63 15.88
CA LYS A 164 -30.69 -2.48 14.69
C LYS A 164 -29.46 -2.29 13.83
N ILE A 165 -28.95 -3.41 13.29
CA ILE A 165 -27.89 -3.45 12.30
C ILE A 165 -28.47 -4.05 11.03
N LYS A 166 -28.16 -3.46 9.89
CA LYS A 166 -28.43 -3.99 8.56
C LYS A 166 -27.10 -4.21 7.85
N ILE A 167 -26.91 -5.36 7.23
CA ILE A 167 -25.69 -5.75 6.55
C ILE A 167 -26.01 -5.96 5.07
N TRP A 168 -25.08 -5.54 4.21
CA TRP A 168 -25.05 -5.77 2.77
C TRP A 168 -23.74 -6.48 2.43
N ASN A 169 -23.85 -7.62 1.78
CA ASN A 169 -22.76 -8.44 1.28
C ASN A 169 -23.04 -8.84 -0.18
#